data_14e9c9eef4162720da4ad66207a2f0eb
#
_entry.id   14e9c9eef4162720da4ad66207a2f0eb
#
_cell.length_a   1.000
_cell.length_b   1.000
_cell.length_c   1.000
_cell.angle_alpha   90.00
_cell.angle_beta   90.00
_cell.angle_gamma   90.00
#
_symmetry.space_group_name_H-M   'P 1'
#
loop_
_entity.id
_entity.type
_entity.pdbx_description
1 polymer ?
#
loop_
_entity_poly.entity_id
_entity_poly.type
_entity_poly.pdbx_seq_one_letter_code
_entity_poly.pdbx_strand_id
1 'polypeptide(L)'
;MGKYKDFLVFLLSIVVVIVTGYFIGLILWPKINLPFSNPYNAVGKLTIAKQNPMTNSVRWGIFVILPSVLFFILSLNSKFKNTLIRIFAKNSGHNDNYANNTNKNDLASDALNRKITIIVICLFSIIPLLIFFQKDFTYKYFDTFHEGVEMTPAYNFINGKGIWSGTLFVRGAFQDLFTAVLGWKIFNVVSIGAYRVMVEITKLLIPLGLSLLFYSIWENLKNKHFSALAVQFMIFFYLYSMRIQNFDRRAGPFLFGIAVMFFAVNSGKKILYFVTGLFSAICSFYSLDIGIYFTALLVILALILTISKMHTPKNVRINLLATVTGVIFGWILLYLFVGSYEFSAFVKNLMYITKIKDLLDSQIYPTPNIIKSFRFTLPLLISSFNILIYLIFFAFVYKNGKLKNEGIIHGIMTASSLLFYRSALGRSDLTHLEYSSSFVFIVLGLNIALIISYIFPAHVLPDKSKEKLQKHAILFPAFLNCIFLLIMFLRNFNPGNIFSFGSRLNEYVHQEDYAFYNKNYADGVKRLNQIFADEKCVFSLASDAISPFMLRKPSCNEFYISYFASVDPYREKFIKDLAEINPEYIIYSSKSWTQNLDNITNEQRMPEVLDYVNEKYAHYETVSDYWEIYKRK
;
A
#
# COMPACT_ATOMS: atom_id res chain seq x y z
N MET A 1 26.05 37.42 7.44
CA MET A 1 26.59 36.28 8.23
C MET A 1 25.58 35.67 9.22
N GLY A 2 24.82 36.43 10.01
CA GLY A 2 23.92 35.86 11.04
C GLY A 2 22.85 34.91 10.53
N LYS A 3 22.22 35.20 9.43
CA LYS A 3 21.12 34.39 8.86
C LYS A 3 21.57 32.99 8.40
N TYR A 4 22.74 32.91 7.76
CA TYR A 4 23.33 31.65 7.33
C TYR A 4 23.67 30.76 8.54
N LYS A 5 24.14 31.37 9.62
CA LYS A 5 24.45 30.68 10.87
C LYS A 5 23.18 30.06 11.50
N ASP A 6 22.05 30.81 11.53
CA ASP A 6 20.79 30.30 12.08
C ASP A 6 20.27 29.09 11.27
N PHE A 7 20.33 29.14 9.92
CA PHE A 7 19.95 28.02 9.05
C PHE A 7 20.84 26.79 9.26
N LEU A 8 22.16 26.99 9.37
CA LEU A 8 23.09 25.90 9.62
C LEU A 8 22.82 25.23 10.99
N VAL A 9 22.56 26.05 12.03
CA VAL A 9 22.19 25.55 13.37
C VAL A 9 20.91 24.70 13.29
N PHE A 10 19.91 25.14 12.53
CA PHE A 10 18.68 24.38 12.33
C PHE A 10 18.94 23.02 11.67
N LEU A 11 19.67 22.96 10.54
CA LEU A 11 19.99 21.72 9.86
C LEU A 11 20.82 20.78 10.73
N LEU A 12 21.84 21.30 11.42
CA LEU A 12 22.67 20.51 12.33
C LEU A 12 21.82 19.94 13.47
N SER A 13 20.87 20.72 14.01
CA SER A 13 19.97 20.25 15.06
C SER A 13 19.09 19.08 14.60
N ILE A 14 18.56 19.15 13.36
CA ILE A 14 17.80 18.03 12.77
C ILE A 14 18.68 16.78 12.65
N VAL A 15 19.88 16.92 12.12
CA VAL A 15 20.82 15.81 11.97
C VAL A 15 21.17 15.21 13.34
N VAL A 16 21.51 16.06 14.30
CA VAL A 16 21.86 15.61 15.67
C VAL A 16 20.72 14.85 16.32
N VAL A 17 19.48 15.37 16.28
CA VAL A 17 18.34 14.68 16.91
C VAL A 17 17.99 13.37 16.20
N ILE A 18 18.12 13.29 14.88
CA ILE A 18 17.88 12.04 14.14
C ILE A 18 18.95 11.01 14.49
N VAL A 19 20.23 11.40 14.49
CA VAL A 19 21.33 10.51 14.85
C VAL A 19 21.24 10.04 16.30
N THR A 20 20.99 10.97 17.23
CA THR A 20 20.80 10.65 18.66
C THR A 20 19.57 9.75 18.84
N GLY A 21 18.45 10.08 18.20
CA GLY A 21 17.23 9.27 18.23
C GLY A 21 17.46 7.87 17.67
N TYR A 22 18.25 7.73 16.61
CA TYR A 22 18.64 6.44 16.07
C TYR A 22 19.40 5.59 17.10
N PHE A 23 20.43 6.15 17.74
CA PHE A 23 21.21 5.39 18.74
C PHE A 23 20.40 5.03 20.00
N ILE A 24 19.59 5.96 20.50
CA ILE A 24 18.68 5.66 21.63
C ILE A 24 17.65 4.61 21.20
N GLY A 25 17.10 4.73 20.00
CA GLY A 25 16.17 3.77 19.42
C GLY A 25 16.77 2.36 19.32
N LEU A 26 18.04 2.24 18.92
CA LEU A 26 18.75 0.96 18.90
C LEU A 26 18.88 0.31 20.29
N ILE A 27 19.15 1.13 21.32
CA ILE A 27 19.26 0.65 22.71
C ILE A 27 17.89 0.18 23.22
N LEU A 28 16.82 0.90 22.86
CA LEU A 28 15.45 0.60 23.30
C LEU A 28 14.83 -0.57 22.55
N TRP A 29 15.19 -0.78 21.27
CA TRP A 29 14.57 -1.78 20.39
C TRP A 29 14.43 -3.17 21.00
N PRO A 30 15.51 -3.81 21.52
CA PRO A 30 15.41 -5.13 22.13
C PRO A 30 14.69 -5.13 23.50
N LYS A 31 14.63 -3.97 24.19
CA LYS A 31 14.02 -3.84 25.52
C LYS A 31 12.49 -3.71 25.45
N ILE A 32 11.95 -3.26 24.29
CA ILE A 32 10.52 -3.11 24.10
C ILE A 32 9.96 -4.46 23.67
N ASN A 33 9.20 -5.09 24.56
CA ASN A 33 8.51 -6.35 24.30
C ASN A 33 7.14 -6.31 24.99
N LEU A 34 6.08 -6.56 24.21
CA LEU A 34 4.73 -6.62 24.74
C LEU A 34 4.43 -8.03 25.25
N PRO A 35 3.53 -8.16 26.25
CA PRO A 35 3.07 -9.45 26.71
C PRO A 35 2.55 -10.29 25.55
N PHE A 36 3.01 -11.53 25.43
CA PHE A 36 2.58 -12.45 24.39
C PHE A 36 1.29 -13.15 24.79
N SER A 37 0.35 -13.25 23.85
CA SER A 37 -0.87 -14.03 23.98
C SER A 37 -1.18 -14.70 22.64
N ASN A 38 -1.59 -15.95 22.67
CA ASN A 38 -1.99 -16.74 21.51
C ASN A 38 -3.32 -17.46 21.78
N PRO A 39 -4.44 -16.73 21.85
CA PRO A 39 -5.73 -17.30 22.22
C PRO A 39 -6.34 -18.21 21.15
N TYR A 40 -5.73 -18.26 19.96
CA TYR A 40 -6.21 -19.05 18.82
C TYR A 40 -5.31 -20.26 18.51
N ASN A 41 -4.35 -20.58 19.36
CA ASN A 41 -3.37 -21.65 19.14
C ASN A 41 -2.69 -21.58 17.76
N ALA A 42 -2.49 -20.35 17.24
CA ALA A 42 -1.88 -20.12 15.93
C ALA A 42 -0.40 -20.51 15.97
N VAL A 43 0.10 -21.14 14.90
CA VAL A 43 1.52 -21.47 14.74
C VAL A 43 2.09 -20.67 13.57
N GLY A 44 2.85 -19.65 13.89
CA GLY A 44 3.54 -18.75 12.97
C GLY A 44 4.90 -18.35 13.53
N LYS A 45 5.72 -17.61 12.75
CA LYS A 45 7.07 -17.20 13.21
C LYS A 45 7.06 -16.41 14.51
N LEU A 46 6.09 -15.49 14.68
CA LEU A 46 5.99 -14.70 15.91
C LEU A 46 5.51 -15.53 17.09
N THR A 47 4.57 -16.46 16.89
CA THR A 47 4.06 -17.30 17.97
C THR A 47 5.11 -18.28 18.47
N ILE A 48 5.91 -18.88 17.58
CA ILE A 48 7.06 -19.71 17.93
C ILE A 48 8.10 -18.91 18.73
N ALA A 49 8.36 -17.66 18.30
CA ALA A 49 9.27 -16.75 19.01
C ALA A 49 8.64 -16.15 20.30
N LYS A 50 7.39 -16.49 20.63
CA LYS A 50 6.63 -15.91 21.75
C LYS A 50 6.62 -14.36 21.74
N GLN A 51 6.53 -13.77 20.55
CA GLN A 51 6.51 -12.32 20.37
C GLN A 51 5.10 -11.86 20.00
N ASN A 52 4.62 -10.84 20.72
CA ASN A 52 3.36 -10.19 20.40
C ASN A 52 3.46 -9.47 19.03
N PRO A 53 2.52 -9.66 18.09
CA PRO A 53 2.54 -9.02 16.77
C PRO A 53 2.62 -7.47 16.83
N MET A 54 2.03 -6.84 17.86
CA MET A 54 2.07 -5.40 18.05
C MET A 54 3.44 -4.87 18.49
N THR A 55 4.35 -5.74 18.94
CA THR A 55 5.71 -5.34 19.39
C THR A 55 6.46 -4.58 18.30
N ASN A 56 6.40 -5.04 17.05
CA ASN A 56 7.04 -4.35 15.92
C ASN A 56 6.50 -2.92 15.75
N SER A 57 5.17 -2.75 15.87
CA SER A 57 4.51 -1.45 15.72
C SER A 57 4.87 -0.49 16.85
N VAL A 58 4.97 -0.97 18.09
CA VAL A 58 5.36 -0.15 19.24
C VAL A 58 6.84 0.24 19.14
N ARG A 59 7.72 -0.70 18.82
CA ARG A 59 9.15 -0.44 18.57
C ARG A 59 9.33 0.63 17.51
N TRP A 60 8.64 0.47 16.37
CA TRP A 60 8.66 1.42 15.28
C TRP A 60 8.13 2.79 15.71
N GLY A 61 6.96 2.85 16.37
CA GLY A 61 6.36 4.09 16.81
C GLY A 61 7.29 4.89 17.73
N ILE A 62 7.91 4.24 18.72
CA ILE A 62 8.88 4.88 19.61
C ILE A 62 10.09 5.36 18.83
N PHE A 63 10.67 4.52 17.96
CA PHE A 63 11.84 4.87 17.16
C PHE A 63 11.59 6.09 16.27
N VAL A 64 10.43 6.14 15.62
CA VAL A 64 10.07 7.21 14.67
C VAL A 64 9.71 8.52 15.38
N ILE A 65 9.10 8.46 16.56
CA ILE A 65 8.71 9.66 17.33
C ILE A 65 9.89 10.23 18.14
N LEU A 66 10.85 9.41 18.53
CA LEU A 66 11.94 9.79 19.42
C LEU A 66 12.72 11.05 18.96
N PRO A 67 13.11 11.21 17.68
CA PRO A 67 13.74 12.46 17.23
C PRO A 67 12.89 13.70 17.47
N SER A 68 11.58 13.60 17.31
CA SER A 68 10.66 14.71 17.56
C SER A 68 10.60 15.10 19.04
N VAL A 69 10.64 14.11 19.93
CA VAL A 69 10.72 14.35 21.39
C VAL A 69 12.03 15.02 21.75
N LEU A 70 13.15 14.54 21.21
CA LEU A 70 14.47 15.15 21.44
C LEU A 70 14.52 16.58 20.92
N PHE A 71 13.98 16.86 19.75
CA PHE A 71 13.89 18.21 19.20
C PHE A 71 13.02 19.13 20.08
N PHE A 72 11.88 18.61 20.59
CA PHE A 72 11.05 19.34 21.52
C PHE A 72 11.81 19.71 22.81
N ILE A 73 12.55 18.77 23.40
CA ILE A 73 13.38 19.00 24.56
C ILE A 73 14.43 20.10 24.29
N LEU A 74 15.12 20.03 23.14
CA LEU A 74 16.04 21.09 22.73
C LEU A 74 15.35 22.44 22.57
N SER A 75 14.10 22.46 22.12
CA SER A 75 13.32 23.69 21.93
C SER A 75 12.89 24.37 23.25
N LEU A 76 13.03 23.68 24.40
CA LEU A 76 12.84 24.28 25.73
C LEU A 76 13.97 25.24 26.07
N ASN A 77 15.14 25.11 25.45
CA ASN A 77 16.23 26.08 25.63
C ASN A 77 15.85 27.40 24.96
N SER A 78 15.86 28.48 25.72
CA SER A 78 15.43 29.83 25.27
C SER A 78 16.23 30.33 24.06
N LYS A 79 17.55 30.09 24.04
CA LYS A 79 18.42 30.52 22.93
C LYS A 79 18.06 29.77 21.63
N PHE A 80 17.86 28.46 21.71
CA PHE A 80 17.47 27.64 20.59
C PHE A 80 16.06 28.00 20.11
N LYS A 81 15.08 28.12 21.01
CA LYS A 81 13.73 28.59 20.71
C LYS A 81 13.71 29.93 19.98
N ASN A 82 14.49 30.91 20.45
CA ASN A 82 14.59 32.20 19.80
C ASN A 82 15.21 32.10 18.39
N THR A 83 16.15 31.20 18.19
CA THR A 83 16.69 30.91 16.86
C THR A 83 15.61 30.35 15.93
N LEU A 84 14.81 29.37 16.39
CA LEU A 84 13.67 28.85 15.62
C LEU A 84 12.65 29.94 15.30
N ILE A 85 12.26 30.75 16.27
CA ILE A 85 11.34 31.88 16.05
C ILE A 85 11.89 32.82 14.97
N ARG A 86 13.18 33.18 15.00
CA ARG A 86 13.81 34.04 13.98
C ARG A 86 13.76 33.40 12.60
N ILE A 87 13.99 32.08 12.49
CA ILE A 87 13.93 31.34 11.23
C ILE A 87 12.52 31.39 10.63
N PHE A 88 11.50 31.14 11.45
CA PHE A 88 10.12 31.01 10.99
C PHE A 88 9.32 32.32 11.00
N ALA A 89 9.57 33.27 11.93
CA ALA A 89 8.85 34.55 12.02
C ALA A 89 9.16 35.48 10.82
N LYS A 90 10.38 35.45 10.32
CA LYS A 90 10.78 36.31 9.20
C LYS A 90 10.11 35.94 7.89
N ASN A 91 9.68 34.68 7.73
CA ASN A 91 8.92 34.22 6.58
C ASN A 91 7.45 34.64 6.64
N SER A 92 6.99 35.11 7.82
CA SER A 92 5.60 35.45 8.04
C SER A 92 5.18 36.82 7.51
N GLY A 93 6.12 37.76 7.32
CA GLY A 93 5.82 39.12 6.83
C GLY A 93 5.96 39.30 5.31
N HIS A 94 6.57 38.33 4.61
CA HIS A 94 6.88 38.49 3.19
C HIS A 94 5.77 38.03 2.25
N ASN A 95 4.86 37.15 2.71
CA ASN A 95 3.83 36.58 1.83
C ASN A 95 2.63 37.50 1.57
N ASP A 96 2.33 38.45 2.46
CA ASP A 96 1.19 39.35 2.27
C ASP A 96 1.49 40.45 1.21
N ASN A 97 2.77 40.79 1.01
CA ASN A 97 3.19 41.75 -0.03
C ASN A 97 3.38 41.12 -1.43
N TYR A 98 3.52 39.79 -1.52
CA TYR A 98 3.60 39.10 -2.83
C TYR A 98 2.29 39.11 -3.60
N ALA A 99 1.15 39.16 -2.90
CA ALA A 99 -0.15 39.19 -3.56
C ALA A 99 -0.46 40.52 -4.27
N ASN A 100 0.21 41.64 -3.89
CA ASN A 100 -0.09 42.99 -4.37
C ASN A 100 0.93 43.56 -5.33
N ASN A 101 2.10 42.97 -5.53
CA ASN A 101 3.17 43.44 -6.42
C ASN A 101 3.63 42.34 -7.38
N THR A 102 2.73 41.77 -8.17
CA THR A 102 3.09 40.85 -9.25
C THR A 102 3.67 41.65 -10.41
N ASN A 103 5.00 41.71 -10.51
CA ASN A 103 5.69 42.18 -11.70
C ASN A 103 5.33 41.28 -12.91
N LYS A 104 5.28 41.83 -14.13
CA LYS A 104 5.02 41.05 -15.36
C LYS A 104 5.98 39.87 -15.53
N ASN A 105 7.18 39.93 -14.97
CA ASN A 105 8.18 38.85 -14.99
C ASN A 105 7.78 37.68 -14.08
N ASP A 106 7.11 37.95 -12.94
CA ASP A 106 6.61 36.91 -12.03
C ASP A 106 5.49 36.09 -12.69
N LEU A 107 4.59 36.77 -13.43
CA LEU A 107 3.51 36.11 -14.17
C LEU A 107 4.03 35.18 -15.29
N ALA A 108 5.08 35.57 -15.98
CA ALA A 108 5.71 34.74 -17.02
C ALA A 108 6.42 33.52 -16.42
N SER A 109 7.09 33.67 -15.26
CA SER A 109 7.75 32.59 -14.54
C SER A 109 6.71 31.57 -13.98
N ASP A 110 5.63 32.05 -13.41
CA ASP A 110 4.56 31.19 -12.90
C ASP A 110 3.85 30.41 -14.03
N ALA A 111 3.64 31.05 -15.19
CA ALA A 111 3.06 30.38 -16.35
C ALA A 111 3.99 29.28 -16.90
N LEU A 112 5.30 29.49 -16.90
CA LEU A 112 6.28 28.47 -17.31
C LEU A 112 6.31 27.30 -16.32
N ASN A 113 6.39 27.59 -15.03
CA ASN A 113 6.38 26.58 -13.98
C ASN A 113 5.10 25.73 -14.02
N ARG A 114 3.97 26.36 -14.31
CA ARG A 114 2.68 25.70 -14.52
C ARG A 114 2.73 24.73 -15.69
N LYS A 115 3.21 25.18 -16.85
CA LYS A 115 3.31 24.34 -18.05
C LYS A 115 4.22 23.13 -17.80
N ILE A 116 5.40 23.34 -17.21
CA ILE A 116 6.36 22.27 -16.92
C ILE A 116 5.76 21.25 -15.96
N THR A 117 5.10 21.69 -14.88
CA THR A 117 4.50 20.78 -13.90
C THR A 117 3.39 19.94 -14.52
N ILE A 118 2.49 20.55 -15.31
CA ILE A 118 1.45 19.82 -16.03
C ILE A 118 2.04 18.80 -17.01
N ILE A 119 3.06 19.22 -17.79
CA ILE A 119 3.74 18.30 -18.73
C ILE A 119 4.31 17.08 -17.98
N VAL A 120 5.01 17.28 -16.86
CA VAL A 120 5.59 16.17 -16.10
C VAL A 120 4.50 15.25 -15.52
N ILE A 121 3.40 15.80 -14.99
CA ILE A 121 2.26 15.00 -14.52
C ILE A 121 1.64 14.21 -15.69
N CYS A 122 1.45 14.84 -16.85
CA CYS A 122 0.93 14.16 -18.04
C CYS A 122 1.87 13.04 -18.52
N LEU A 123 3.17 13.29 -18.59
CA LEU A 123 4.16 12.27 -18.95
C LEU A 123 4.15 11.12 -17.94
N PHE A 124 4.04 11.43 -16.66
CA PHE A 124 3.95 10.44 -15.59
C PHE A 124 2.70 9.54 -15.71
N SER A 125 1.60 10.07 -16.26
CA SER A 125 0.38 9.29 -16.54
C SER A 125 0.48 8.47 -17.83
N ILE A 126 0.97 9.09 -18.90
CA ILE A 126 0.93 8.55 -20.26
C ILE A 126 2.00 7.48 -20.47
N ILE A 127 3.20 7.65 -19.93
CA ILE A 127 4.30 6.71 -20.15
C ILE A 127 3.99 5.29 -19.64
N PRO A 128 3.45 5.07 -18.42
CA PRO A 128 3.05 3.73 -18.00
C PRO A 128 1.96 3.11 -18.90
N LEU A 129 1.04 3.92 -19.41
CA LEU A 129 0.03 3.47 -20.37
C LEU A 129 0.67 3.04 -21.69
N LEU A 130 1.60 3.82 -22.23
CA LEU A 130 2.35 3.45 -23.44
C LEU A 130 3.20 2.20 -23.23
N ILE A 131 3.80 2.03 -22.05
CA ILE A 131 4.54 0.80 -21.69
C ILE A 131 3.60 -0.39 -21.65
N PHE A 132 2.38 -0.24 -21.14
CA PHE A 132 1.38 -1.30 -21.17
C PHE A 132 1.06 -1.78 -22.60
N PHE A 133 0.85 -0.87 -23.55
CA PHE A 133 0.60 -1.21 -24.95
C PHE A 133 1.80 -1.87 -25.64
N GLN A 134 3.00 -1.65 -25.13
CA GLN A 134 4.22 -2.27 -25.67
C GLN A 134 4.61 -3.56 -24.95
N LYS A 135 3.89 -3.91 -23.88
CA LYS A 135 4.24 -5.06 -23.06
C LYS A 135 4.25 -6.33 -23.87
N ASP A 136 5.35 -7.06 -23.76
CA ASP A 136 5.42 -8.42 -24.27
C ASP A 136 4.74 -9.37 -23.28
N PHE A 137 3.62 -9.96 -23.70
CA PHE A 137 2.89 -10.93 -22.92
C PHE A 137 3.63 -12.27 -22.98
N THR A 138 4.53 -12.50 -22.03
CA THR A 138 5.35 -13.73 -22.01
C THR A 138 4.71 -14.78 -21.10
N TYR A 139 4.88 -16.06 -21.48
CA TYR A 139 4.47 -17.24 -20.72
C TYR A 139 5.43 -17.53 -19.55
N LYS A 140 5.89 -16.47 -18.86
CA LYS A 140 6.84 -16.62 -17.77
C LYS A 140 6.18 -17.26 -16.57
N TYR A 141 7.03 -17.99 -15.86
CA TYR A 141 6.85 -18.57 -14.55
C TYR A 141 5.47 -18.32 -13.90
N PHE A 142 4.77 -19.41 -13.62
CA PHE A 142 3.47 -19.41 -12.99
C PHE A 142 3.64 -19.47 -11.46
N ASP A 143 3.12 -18.48 -10.76
CA ASP A 143 3.15 -18.44 -9.30
C ASP A 143 1.88 -19.09 -8.73
N THR A 144 2.00 -20.38 -8.39
CA THR A 144 0.87 -21.20 -7.94
C THR A 144 0.22 -20.70 -6.65
N PHE A 145 0.95 -19.96 -5.82
CA PHE A 145 0.43 -19.38 -4.59
C PHE A 145 -0.21 -18.01 -4.84
N HIS A 146 0.56 -17.01 -5.28
CA HIS A 146 0.04 -15.63 -5.39
C HIS A 146 -1.02 -15.47 -6.47
N GLU A 147 -0.86 -16.13 -7.62
CA GLU A 147 -1.89 -16.14 -8.67
C GLU A 147 -3.07 -17.05 -8.24
N GLY A 148 -2.79 -18.15 -7.54
CA GLY A 148 -3.82 -19.03 -6.98
C GLY A 148 -4.72 -18.35 -5.95
N VAL A 149 -4.16 -17.48 -5.09
CA VAL A 149 -4.92 -16.67 -4.11
C VAL A 149 -5.99 -15.79 -4.79
N GLU A 150 -5.82 -15.46 -6.05
CA GLU A 150 -6.75 -14.60 -6.80
C GLU A 150 -7.66 -15.38 -7.76
N MET A 151 -7.13 -16.39 -8.42
CA MET A 151 -7.90 -17.16 -9.40
C MET A 151 -8.83 -18.19 -8.75
N THR A 152 -8.43 -18.83 -7.67
CA THR A 152 -9.29 -19.84 -7.01
C THR A 152 -10.56 -19.23 -6.38
N PRO A 153 -10.50 -18.11 -5.64
CA PRO A 153 -11.72 -17.43 -5.20
C PRO A 153 -12.63 -17.00 -6.35
N ALA A 154 -12.03 -16.49 -7.43
CA ALA A 154 -12.78 -16.11 -8.63
C ALA A 154 -13.45 -17.33 -9.28
N TYR A 155 -12.76 -18.46 -9.35
CA TYR A 155 -13.30 -19.71 -9.87
C TYR A 155 -14.42 -20.26 -8.97
N ASN A 156 -14.25 -20.23 -7.65
CA ASN A 156 -15.30 -20.55 -6.71
C ASN A 156 -16.56 -19.71 -6.95
N PHE A 157 -16.39 -18.40 -7.12
CA PHE A 157 -17.51 -17.48 -7.34
C PHE A 157 -18.27 -17.72 -8.62
N ILE A 158 -17.59 -17.94 -9.76
CA ILE A 158 -18.29 -18.26 -11.02
C ILE A 158 -18.98 -19.63 -11.01
N ASN A 159 -18.61 -20.52 -10.08
CA ASN A 159 -19.27 -21.79 -9.81
C ASN A 159 -20.33 -21.72 -8.69
N GLY A 160 -20.84 -20.52 -8.39
CA GLY A 160 -21.99 -20.32 -7.51
C GLY A 160 -21.68 -20.25 -6.02
N LYS A 161 -20.40 -20.20 -5.62
CA LYS A 161 -20.04 -19.92 -4.23
C LYS A 161 -20.15 -18.42 -3.96
N GLY A 162 -20.50 -18.07 -2.72
CA GLY A 162 -20.57 -16.67 -2.32
C GLY A 162 -19.22 -15.96 -2.31
N ILE A 163 -19.27 -14.62 -2.24
CA ILE A 163 -18.06 -13.78 -2.23
C ILE A 163 -17.20 -14.13 -1.00
N TRP A 164 -17.69 -13.84 0.20
CA TRP A 164 -16.99 -14.10 1.46
C TRP A 164 -17.42 -15.38 2.16
N SER A 165 -18.64 -15.84 1.89
CA SER A 165 -19.13 -17.11 2.46
C SER A 165 -18.52 -18.33 1.77
N GLY A 166 -18.13 -18.20 0.50
CA GLY A 166 -17.49 -19.26 -0.26
C GLY A 166 -15.96 -19.29 -0.17
N THR A 167 -15.35 -18.22 0.36
CA THR A 167 -13.88 -18.10 0.40
C THR A 167 -13.43 -17.18 1.52
N LEU A 168 -12.47 -17.62 2.31
CA LEU A 168 -11.82 -16.78 3.30
C LEU A 168 -10.69 -15.96 2.62
N PHE A 169 -10.93 -14.68 2.41
CA PHE A 169 -9.95 -13.79 1.76
C PHE A 169 -8.83 -13.35 2.69
N VAL A 170 -7.65 -13.18 2.09
CA VAL A 170 -6.48 -12.61 2.76
C VAL A 170 -6.44 -11.10 2.64
N ARG A 171 -6.84 -10.57 1.49
CA ARG A 171 -6.67 -9.15 1.14
C ARG A 171 -8.02 -8.45 0.97
N GLY A 172 -8.79 -8.78 -0.07
CA GLY A 172 -10.09 -8.18 -0.30
C GLY A 172 -10.78 -8.67 -1.58
N ALA A 173 -12.10 -8.49 -1.64
CA ALA A 173 -12.91 -9.09 -2.68
C ALA A 173 -12.53 -8.64 -4.10
N PHE A 174 -12.23 -7.35 -4.30
CA PHE A 174 -11.89 -6.88 -5.64
C PHE A 174 -10.54 -7.45 -6.09
N GLN A 175 -9.54 -7.40 -5.23
CA GLN A 175 -8.20 -7.87 -5.57
C GLN A 175 -8.16 -9.38 -5.76
N ASP A 176 -8.70 -10.14 -4.79
CA ASP A 176 -8.51 -11.60 -4.73
C ASP A 176 -9.59 -12.37 -5.53
N LEU A 177 -10.62 -11.68 -6.06
CA LEU A 177 -11.70 -12.31 -6.80
C LEU A 177 -12.09 -11.54 -8.05
N PHE A 178 -12.56 -10.28 -7.89
CA PHE A 178 -13.15 -9.56 -9.02
C PHE A 178 -12.14 -9.19 -10.11
N THR A 179 -10.85 -9.06 -9.82
CA THR A 179 -9.82 -8.87 -10.86
C THR A 179 -9.84 -10.01 -11.87
N ALA A 180 -9.88 -11.27 -11.42
CA ALA A 180 -9.92 -12.42 -12.31
C ALA A 180 -11.29 -12.54 -13.01
N VAL A 181 -12.40 -12.40 -12.26
CA VAL A 181 -13.77 -12.47 -12.82
C VAL A 181 -13.98 -11.42 -13.91
N LEU A 182 -13.53 -10.19 -13.71
CA LEU A 182 -13.64 -9.14 -14.73
C LEU A 182 -12.81 -9.48 -15.97
N GLY A 183 -11.57 -9.96 -15.79
CA GLY A 183 -10.75 -10.41 -16.90
C GLY A 183 -11.45 -11.52 -17.71
N TRP A 184 -11.95 -12.52 -17.03
CA TRP A 184 -12.66 -13.64 -17.69
C TRP A 184 -13.95 -13.20 -18.40
N LYS A 185 -14.70 -12.27 -17.80
CA LYS A 185 -15.92 -11.73 -18.43
C LYS A 185 -15.62 -10.83 -19.63
N ILE A 186 -14.62 -9.94 -19.52
CA ILE A 186 -14.27 -9.00 -20.60
C ILE A 186 -13.76 -9.76 -21.82
N PHE A 187 -12.91 -10.77 -21.61
CA PHE A 187 -12.32 -11.54 -22.69
C PHE A 187 -13.12 -12.80 -23.05
N ASN A 188 -14.23 -13.05 -22.35
CA ASN A 188 -15.09 -14.23 -22.54
C ASN A 188 -14.34 -15.58 -22.50
N VAL A 189 -13.31 -15.67 -21.65
CA VAL A 189 -12.49 -16.87 -21.48
C VAL A 189 -11.99 -16.99 -20.05
N VAL A 190 -12.13 -18.18 -19.46
CA VAL A 190 -11.59 -18.50 -18.12
C VAL A 190 -10.16 -19.01 -18.30
N SER A 191 -9.18 -18.12 -18.23
CA SER A 191 -7.76 -18.44 -18.47
C SER A 191 -6.82 -17.64 -17.58
N ILE A 192 -5.60 -18.15 -17.42
CA ILE A 192 -4.49 -17.46 -16.76
C ILE A 192 -4.15 -16.16 -17.52
N GLY A 193 -4.16 -16.21 -18.87
CA GLY A 193 -3.85 -15.05 -19.69
C GLY A 193 -4.81 -13.89 -19.47
N ALA A 194 -6.13 -14.14 -19.47
CA ALA A 194 -7.15 -13.12 -19.24
C ALA A 194 -7.04 -12.50 -17.83
N TYR A 195 -6.79 -13.31 -16.81
CA TYR A 195 -6.52 -12.85 -15.46
C TYR A 195 -5.28 -11.93 -15.41
N ARG A 196 -4.14 -12.36 -15.95
CA ARG A 196 -2.89 -11.59 -15.94
C ARG A 196 -3.02 -10.25 -16.65
N VAL A 197 -3.73 -10.18 -17.78
CA VAL A 197 -4.01 -8.91 -18.46
C VAL A 197 -4.79 -7.98 -17.55
N MET A 198 -5.82 -8.48 -16.88
CA MET A 198 -6.61 -7.64 -15.96
C MET A 198 -5.79 -7.17 -14.76
N VAL A 199 -4.86 -7.98 -14.25
CA VAL A 199 -3.88 -7.56 -13.24
C VAL A 199 -3.04 -6.38 -13.74
N GLU A 200 -2.55 -6.43 -14.98
CA GLU A 200 -1.77 -5.32 -15.55
C GLU A 200 -2.62 -4.05 -15.75
N ILE A 201 -3.89 -4.20 -16.16
CA ILE A 201 -4.83 -3.06 -16.24
C ILE A 201 -5.05 -2.44 -14.85
N THR A 202 -5.25 -3.24 -13.82
CA THR A 202 -5.43 -2.71 -12.45
C THR A 202 -4.20 -2.01 -11.91
N LYS A 203 -2.99 -2.40 -12.32
CA LYS A 203 -1.75 -1.70 -11.97
C LYS A 203 -1.71 -0.27 -12.52
N LEU A 204 -2.40 0.02 -13.62
CA LEU A 204 -2.48 1.39 -14.17
C LEU A 204 -3.24 2.35 -13.25
N LEU A 205 -4.04 1.85 -12.30
CA LEU A 205 -4.68 2.70 -11.28
C LEU A 205 -3.67 3.43 -10.40
N ILE A 206 -2.44 2.90 -10.25
CA ILE A 206 -1.38 3.54 -9.44
C ILE A 206 -0.88 4.83 -10.09
N PRO A 207 -0.30 4.82 -11.31
CA PRO A 207 0.18 6.06 -11.93
C PRO A 207 -0.95 7.06 -12.18
N LEU A 208 -2.16 6.61 -12.50
CA LEU A 208 -3.33 7.48 -12.64
C LEU A 208 -3.74 8.12 -11.31
N GLY A 209 -3.81 7.33 -10.24
CA GLY A 209 -4.13 7.81 -8.90
C GLY A 209 -3.07 8.78 -8.36
N LEU A 210 -1.77 8.47 -8.57
CA LEU A 210 -0.67 9.37 -8.21
C LEU A 210 -0.71 10.67 -9.03
N SER A 211 -0.99 10.60 -10.32
CA SER A 211 -1.11 11.80 -11.15
C SER A 211 -2.23 12.71 -10.68
N LEU A 212 -3.39 12.12 -10.36
CA LEU A 212 -4.52 12.86 -9.79
C LEU A 212 -4.17 13.46 -8.42
N LEU A 213 -3.45 12.71 -7.58
CA LEU A 213 -2.95 13.17 -6.29
C LEU A 213 -1.98 14.34 -6.46
N PHE A 214 -0.98 14.23 -7.34
CA PHE A 214 -0.03 15.30 -7.59
C PHE A 214 -0.71 16.54 -8.18
N TYR A 215 -1.65 16.35 -9.10
CA TYR A 215 -2.47 17.43 -9.63
C TYR A 215 -3.32 18.09 -8.53
N SER A 216 -3.95 17.31 -7.65
CA SER A 216 -4.73 17.85 -6.54
C SER A 216 -3.87 18.66 -5.58
N ILE A 217 -2.67 18.20 -5.25
CA ILE A 217 -1.70 18.93 -4.41
C ILE A 217 -1.31 20.24 -5.09
N TRP A 218 -0.97 20.18 -6.38
CA TRP A 218 -0.58 21.36 -7.14
C TRP A 218 -1.68 22.43 -7.21
N GLU A 219 -2.94 22.04 -7.43
CA GLU A 219 -4.09 22.97 -7.46
C GLU A 219 -4.40 23.56 -6.09
N ASN A 220 -4.25 22.78 -5.02
CA ASN A 220 -4.66 23.15 -3.67
C ASN A 220 -3.67 24.07 -2.95
N LEU A 221 -2.41 24.08 -3.34
CA LEU A 221 -1.40 24.93 -2.73
C LEU A 221 -1.47 26.33 -3.35
N LYS A 222 -1.61 27.34 -2.48
CA LYS A 222 -1.75 28.75 -2.93
C LYS A 222 -0.47 29.28 -3.58
N ASN A 223 0.67 28.97 -3.00
CA ASN A 223 1.96 29.34 -3.57
C ASN A 223 2.30 28.41 -4.73
N LYS A 224 2.08 28.86 -5.97
CA LYS A 224 2.26 28.04 -7.17
C LYS A 224 3.72 27.64 -7.41
N HIS A 225 4.67 28.44 -6.97
CA HIS A 225 6.08 28.08 -7.01
C HIS A 225 6.39 26.91 -6.07
N PHE A 226 5.92 26.99 -4.80
CA PHE A 226 6.06 25.90 -3.85
C PHE A 226 5.33 24.63 -4.32
N SER A 227 4.12 24.76 -4.87
CA SER A 227 3.36 23.62 -5.36
C SER A 227 4.07 22.89 -6.51
N ALA A 228 4.63 23.65 -7.47
CA ALA A 228 5.42 23.08 -8.56
C ALA A 228 6.64 22.32 -8.01
N LEU A 229 7.38 22.94 -7.10
CA LEU A 229 8.55 22.33 -6.47
C LEU A 229 8.18 21.05 -5.70
N ALA A 230 7.11 21.10 -4.90
CA ALA A 230 6.62 19.95 -4.13
C ALA A 230 6.28 18.77 -5.05
N VAL A 231 5.51 19.01 -6.12
CA VAL A 231 5.15 17.97 -7.08
C VAL A 231 6.39 17.39 -7.75
N GLN A 232 7.32 18.24 -8.20
CA GLN A 232 8.54 17.75 -8.86
C GLN A 232 9.40 16.88 -7.93
N PHE A 233 9.58 17.26 -6.67
CA PHE A 233 10.33 16.44 -5.72
C PHE A 233 9.58 15.16 -5.32
N MET A 234 8.25 15.21 -5.15
CA MET A 234 7.47 14.02 -4.87
C MET A 234 7.56 13.01 -6.01
N ILE A 235 7.44 13.45 -7.27
CA ILE A 235 7.61 12.58 -8.45
C ILE A 235 9.04 12.03 -8.49
N PHE A 236 10.06 12.88 -8.28
CA PHE A 236 11.46 12.47 -8.28
C PHE A 236 11.72 11.37 -7.26
N PHE A 237 11.32 11.58 -6.00
CA PHE A 237 11.54 10.60 -4.95
C PHE A 237 10.72 9.34 -5.15
N TYR A 238 9.52 9.43 -5.72
CA TYR A 238 8.75 8.25 -6.12
C TYR A 238 9.47 7.46 -7.21
N LEU A 239 9.89 8.10 -8.30
CA LEU A 239 10.61 7.44 -9.41
C LEU A 239 11.95 6.86 -8.95
N TYR A 240 12.66 7.56 -8.06
CA TYR A 240 13.86 7.03 -7.42
C TYR A 240 13.56 5.78 -6.58
N SER A 241 12.48 5.82 -5.80
CA SER A 241 12.05 4.70 -4.97
C SER A 241 11.60 3.48 -5.77
N MET A 242 11.06 3.67 -6.99
CA MET A 242 10.65 2.55 -7.87
C MET A 242 11.79 1.59 -8.22
N ARG A 243 13.04 1.99 -8.13
CA ARG A 243 14.20 1.08 -8.25
C ARG A 243 14.38 0.19 -7.02
N ILE A 244 13.84 0.61 -5.90
CA ILE A 244 13.98 -0.03 -4.59
C ILE A 244 12.62 -0.53 -4.13
N GLN A 245 11.53 0.17 -4.52
CA GLN A 245 10.20 0.00 -3.95
C GLN A 245 9.12 0.41 -4.96
N ASN A 246 7.97 -0.25 -4.91
CA ASN A 246 6.82 0.05 -5.76
C ASN A 246 5.53 -0.05 -4.94
N PHE A 247 4.50 0.72 -5.30
CA PHE A 247 3.18 0.51 -4.70
C PHE A 247 2.59 -0.84 -5.12
N ASP A 248 2.02 -1.55 -4.17
CA ASP A 248 1.07 -2.62 -4.50
C ASP A 248 -0.14 -2.01 -5.23
N ARG A 249 -0.68 -2.73 -6.22
CA ARG A 249 -1.89 -2.34 -6.96
C ARG A 249 -3.09 -2.01 -6.06
N ARG A 250 -3.10 -2.50 -4.80
CA ARG A 250 -4.11 -2.18 -3.78
C ARG A 250 -4.20 -0.69 -3.46
N ALA A 251 -3.12 0.06 -3.63
CA ALA A 251 -3.08 1.48 -3.30
C ALA A 251 -3.91 2.37 -4.26
N GLY A 252 -4.32 1.86 -5.44
CA GLY A 252 -5.05 2.65 -6.43
C GLY A 252 -6.24 3.42 -5.84
N PRO A 253 -7.29 2.77 -5.31
CA PRO A 253 -8.44 3.46 -4.76
C PRO A 253 -8.11 4.44 -3.62
N PHE A 254 -7.11 4.10 -2.80
CA PHE A 254 -6.63 4.98 -1.73
C PHE A 254 -6.05 6.29 -2.27
N LEU A 255 -5.24 6.22 -3.34
CA LEU A 255 -4.66 7.39 -4.00
C LEU A 255 -5.75 8.30 -4.59
N PHE A 256 -6.77 7.72 -5.26
CA PHE A 256 -7.93 8.47 -5.73
C PHE A 256 -8.70 9.11 -4.57
N GLY A 257 -8.92 8.37 -3.49
CA GLY A 257 -9.61 8.86 -2.30
C GLY A 257 -8.92 10.07 -1.66
N ILE A 258 -7.57 10.03 -1.52
CA ILE A 258 -6.79 11.18 -1.00
C ILE A 258 -6.87 12.37 -1.97
N ALA A 259 -6.78 12.14 -3.27
CA ALA A 259 -6.89 13.22 -4.25
C ALA A 259 -8.25 13.93 -4.15
N VAL A 260 -9.35 13.18 -4.07
CA VAL A 260 -10.70 13.73 -3.84
C VAL A 260 -10.78 14.46 -2.50
N MET A 261 -10.19 13.92 -1.44
CA MET A 261 -10.08 14.57 -0.13
C MET A 261 -9.41 15.95 -0.24
N PHE A 262 -8.33 16.08 -0.99
CA PHE A 262 -7.66 17.37 -1.18
C PHE A 262 -8.51 18.34 -1.99
N PHE A 263 -9.21 17.89 -3.03
CA PHE A 263 -10.18 18.73 -3.73
C PHE A 263 -11.33 19.18 -2.81
N ALA A 264 -11.79 18.30 -1.90
CA ALA A 264 -12.81 18.66 -0.91
C ALA A 264 -12.32 19.77 0.04
N VAL A 265 -11.10 19.61 0.57
CA VAL A 265 -10.48 20.59 1.48
C VAL A 265 -10.31 21.95 0.80
N ASN A 266 -9.88 21.99 -0.45
CA ASN A 266 -9.65 23.25 -1.17
C ASN A 266 -10.94 23.96 -1.55
N SER A 267 -11.89 23.22 -2.12
CA SER A 267 -13.13 23.82 -2.63
C SER A 267 -14.17 24.10 -1.55
N GLY A 268 -14.07 23.42 -0.38
CA GLY A 268 -15.07 23.46 0.67
C GLY A 268 -16.43 22.87 0.26
N LYS A 269 -16.53 22.20 -0.92
CA LYS A 269 -17.78 21.66 -1.45
C LYS A 269 -18.20 20.40 -0.69
N LYS A 270 -19.40 20.42 -0.11
CA LYS A 270 -19.97 19.31 0.68
C LYS A 270 -20.04 18.00 -0.10
N ILE A 271 -20.36 18.06 -1.40
CA ILE A 271 -20.44 16.87 -2.26
C ILE A 271 -19.07 16.14 -2.36
N LEU A 272 -17.96 16.86 -2.38
CA LEU A 272 -16.64 16.24 -2.41
C LEU A 272 -16.27 15.60 -1.06
N TYR A 273 -16.71 16.19 0.07
CA TYR A 273 -16.58 15.55 1.38
C TYR A 273 -17.43 14.28 1.48
N PHE A 274 -18.65 14.30 0.94
CA PHE A 274 -19.49 13.12 0.84
C PHE A 274 -18.81 12.03 -0.02
N VAL A 275 -18.32 12.38 -1.21
CA VAL A 275 -17.61 11.44 -2.08
C VAL A 275 -16.33 10.91 -1.39
N THR A 276 -15.61 11.76 -0.65
CA THR A 276 -14.46 11.30 0.16
C THR A 276 -14.89 10.23 1.16
N GLY A 277 -16.04 10.39 1.82
CA GLY A 277 -16.59 9.37 2.73
C GLY A 277 -16.88 8.04 2.05
N LEU A 278 -17.41 8.04 0.81
CA LEU A 278 -17.69 6.82 0.03
C LEU A 278 -16.44 5.94 -0.17
N PHE A 279 -15.26 6.55 -0.28
CA PHE A 279 -14.02 5.81 -0.46
C PHE A 279 -13.69 4.88 0.72
N SER A 280 -14.27 5.07 1.90
CA SER A 280 -14.14 4.09 3.00
C SER A 280 -14.66 2.70 2.58
N ALA A 281 -15.85 2.63 2.02
CA ALA A 281 -16.43 1.37 1.55
C ALA A 281 -15.73 0.86 0.28
N ILE A 282 -15.42 1.74 -0.69
CA ILE A 282 -14.72 1.39 -1.94
C ILE A 282 -13.35 0.76 -1.63
N CYS A 283 -12.56 1.40 -0.77
CA CYS A 283 -11.26 0.87 -0.37
C CYS A 283 -11.38 -0.45 0.38
N SER A 284 -12.40 -0.60 1.27
CA SER A 284 -12.64 -1.83 2.02
C SER A 284 -13.07 -3.00 1.13
N PHE A 285 -13.87 -2.73 0.10
CA PHE A 285 -14.24 -3.73 -0.90
C PHE A 285 -13.06 -4.14 -1.77
N TYR A 286 -12.19 -3.17 -2.11
CA TYR A 286 -10.99 -3.41 -2.90
C TYR A 286 -9.96 -4.23 -2.12
N SER A 287 -9.59 -3.76 -0.91
CA SER A 287 -8.68 -4.45 0.00
C SER A 287 -8.96 -4.02 1.44
N LEU A 288 -9.11 -4.99 2.35
CA LEU A 288 -9.53 -4.74 3.74
C LEU A 288 -8.56 -3.85 4.52
N ASP A 289 -7.25 -4.08 4.38
CA ASP A 289 -6.21 -3.27 5.02
C ASP A 289 -6.23 -1.82 4.51
N ILE A 290 -6.39 -1.63 3.21
CA ILE A 290 -6.49 -0.31 2.57
C ILE A 290 -7.75 0.43 3.04
N GLY A 291 -8.87 -0.28 3.20
CA GLY A 291 -10.10 0.28 3.76
C GLY A 291 -9.94 0.76 5.20
N ILE A 292 -9.25 -0.03 6.04
CA ILE A 292 -8.91 0.36 7.42
C ILE A 292 -8.02 1.61 7.42
N TYR A 293 -6.98 1.65 6.57
CA TYR A 293 -6.08 2.81 6.48
C TYR A 293 -6.82 4.06 6.00
N PHE A 294 -7.70 3.94 5.00
CA PHE A 294 -8.46 5.09 4.51
C PHE A 294 -9.47 5.59 5.56
N THR A 295 -10.13 4.70 6.27
CA THR A 295 -11.05 5.06 7.36
C THR A 295 -10.30 5.76 8.50
N ALA A 296 -9.13 5.26 8.89
CA ALA A 296 -8.26 5.93 9.87
C ALA A 296 -7.84 7.33 9.39
N LEU A 297 -7.55 7.48 8.10
CA LEU A 297 -7.20 8.77 7.50
C LEU A 297 -8.37 9.78 7.55
N LEU A 298 -9.63 9.33 7.40
CA LEU A 298 -10.81 10.18 7.59
C LEU A 298 -10.92 10.70 9.04
N VAL A 299 -10.60 9.84 10.02
CA VAL A 299 -10.55 10.25 11.44
C VAL A 299 -9.44 11.29 11.65
N ILE A 300 -8.27 11.07 11.09
CA ILE A 300 -7.15 12.03 11.16
C ILE A 300 -7.52 13.36 10.49
N LEU A 301 -8.17 13.34 9.33
CA LEU A 301 -8.69 14.55 8.68
C LEU A 301 -9.65 15.31 9.61
N ALA A 302 -10.60 14.59 10.23
CA ALA A 302 -11.54 15.19 11.18
C ALA A 302 -10.81 15.87 12.36
N LEU A 303 -9.79 15.22 12.92
CA LEU A 303 -8.97 15.79 13.98
C LEU A 303 -8.21 17.04 13.51
N ILE A 304 -7.55 16.97 12.34
CA ILE A 304 -6.82 18.12 11.78
C ILE A 304 -7.76 19.30 11.55
N LEU A 305 -8.93 19.09 10.93
CA LEU A 305 -9.91 20.14 10.67
C LEU A 305 -10.45 20.76 11.96
N THR A 306 -10.61 19.97 13.01
CA THR A 306 -11.13 20.44 14.31
C THR A 306 -10.07 21.24 15.09
N ILE A 307 -8.84 20.73 15.15
CA ILE A 307 -7.74 21.33 15.95
C ILE A 307 -7.19 22.59 15.25
N SER A 308 -7.10 22.58 13.93
CA SER A 308 -6.42 23.64 13.18
C SER A 308 -7.15 24.97 13.16
N LYS A 309 -8.43 25.02 13.59
CA LYS A 309 -9.28 26.22 13.53
C LYS A 309 -9.32 26.89 12.14
N MET A 310 -9.04 26.11 11.09
CA MET A 310 -8.85 26.61 9.73
C MET A 310 -10.15 27.04 9.06
N HIS A 311 -11.25 26.46 9.50
CA HIS A 311 -12.60 26.79 9.05
C HIS A 311 -13.45 27.24 10.23
N THR A 312 -14.52 27.98 9.95
CA THR A 312 -15.50 28.30 11.02
C THR A 312 -16.04 26.97 11.60
N PRO A 313 -16.32 26.90 12.89
CA PRO A 313 -16.84 25.67 13.52
C PRO A 313 -18.09 25.12 12.80
N LYS A 314 -18.92 26.00 12.25
CA LYS A 314 -20.10 25.64 11.46
C LYS A 314 -19.71 24.87 10.19
N ASN A 315 -18.75 25.39 9.41
CA ASN A 315 -18.30 24.73 8.18
C ASN A 315 -17.60 23.40 8.45
N VAL A 316 -16.79 23.32 9.51
CA VAL A 316 -16.15 22.06 9.93
C VAL A 316 -17.23 21.00 10.22
N ARG A 317 -18.24 21.34 11.03
CA ARG A 317 -19.34 20.42 11.37
C ARG A 317 -20.09 19.93 10.13
N ILE A 318 -20.41 20.83 9.20
CA ILE A 318 -21.13 20.48 7.98
C ILE A 318 -20.31 19.56 7.09
N ASN A 319 -19.02 19.84 6.93
CA ASN A 319 -18.11 19.03 6.11
C ASN A 319 -17.90 17.65 6.73
N LEU A 320 -17.71 17.57 8.05
CA LEU A 320 -17.62 16.30 8.77
C LEU A 320 -18.93 15.49 8.66
N LEU A 321 -20.10 16.16 8.79
CA LEU A 321 -21.39 15.50 8.60
C LEU A 321 -21.51 14.94 7.18
N ALA A 322 -21.13 15.71 6.16
CA ALA A 322 -21.13 15.23 4.78
C ALA A 322 -20.21 14.00 4.59
N THR A 323 -19.01 14.02 5.21
CA THR A 323 -18.07 12.87 5.16
C THR A 323 -18.68 11.64 5.84
N VAL A 324 -19.25 11.79 7.05
CA VAL A 324 -19.89 10.69 7.79
C VAL A 324 -21.08 10.13 7.01
N THR A 325 -21.91 11.02 6.43
CA THR A 325 -23.03 10.60 5.57
C THR A 325 -22.52 9.79 4.36
N GLY A 326 -21.41 10.23 3.74
CA GLY A 326 -20.76 9.50 2.66
C GLY A 326 -20.27 8.11 3.09
N VAL A 327 -19.66 8.01 4.27
CA VAL A 327 -19.23 6.70 4.84
C VAL A 327 -20.46 5.79 5.01
N ILE A 328 -21.49 6.26 5.72
CA ILE A 328 -22.71 5.47 5.98
C ILE A 328 -23.34 5.03 4.66
N PHE A 329 -23.52 5.94 3.73
CA PHE A 329 -24.12 5.65 2.42
C PHE A 329 -23.29 4.63 1.63
N GLY A 330 -21.96 4.77 1.61
CA GLY A 330 -21.07 3.80 0.96
C GLY A 330 -21.20 2.40 1.53
N TRP A 331 -21.26 2.27 2.86
CA TRP A 331 -21.47 0.98 3.53
C TRP A 331 -22.87 0.40 3.32
N ILE A 332 -23.91 1.24 3.24
CA ILE A 332 -25.27 0.82 2.86
C ILE A 332 -25.27 0.29 1.41
N LEU A 333 -24.63 0.99 0.49
CA LEU A 333 -24.52 0.52 -0.90
C LEU A 333 -23.79 -0.83 -0.98
N LEU A 334 -22.70 -1.00 -0.24
CA LEU A 334 -21.98 -2.26 -0.19
C LEU A 334 -22.88 -3.37 0.37
N TYR A 335 -23.59 -3.12 1.48
CA TYR A 335 -24.53 -4.06 2.07
C TYR A 335 -25.63 -4.47 1.08
N LEU A 336 -26.23 -3.50 0.37
CA LEU A 336 -27.27 -3.78 -0.63
C LEU A 336 -26.71 -4.55 -1.84
N PHE A 337 -25.48 -4.26 -2.24
CA PHE A 337 -24.83 -4.93 -3.36
C PHE A 337 -24.54 -6.40 -3.08
N VAL A 338 -24.06 -6.73 -1.88
CA VAL A 338 -23.63 -8.10 -1.54
C VAL A 338 -24.72 -8.91 -0.82
N GLY A 339 -25.68 -8.26 -0.19
CA GLY A 339 -26.73 -8.87 0.62
C GLY A 339 -26.30 -9.17 2.06
N SER A 340 -27.26 -9.43 2.93
CA SER A 340 -27.06 -9.60 4.39
C SER A 340 -26.15 -10.79 4.73
N TYR A 341 -26.30 -11.90 4.02
CA TYR A 341 -25.52 -13.12 4.25
C TYR A 341 -24.02 -12.90 3.95
N GLU A 342 -23.72 -12.39 2.77
CA GLU A 342 -22.34 -12.08 2.38
C GLU A 342 -21.74 -10.95 3.22
N PHE A 343 -22.53 -9.96 3.63
CA PHE A 343 -22.05 -8.92 4.52
C PHE A 343 -21.69 -9.47 5.92
N SER A 344 -22.45 -10.43 6.42
CA SER A 344 -22.09 -11.15 7.67
C SER A 344 -20.78 -11.92 7.51
N ALA A 345 -20.59 -12.60 6.38
CA ALA A 345 -19.34 -13.29 6.06
C ALA A 345 -18.17 -12.31 5.91
N PHE A 346 -18.39 -11.11 5.30
CA PHE A 346 -17.41 -10.02 5.27
C PHE A 346 -16.95 -9.61 6.68
N VAL A 347 -17.86 -9.44 7.63
CA VAL A 347 -17.51 -9.09 9.02
C VAL A 347 -16.67 -10.19 9.67
N LYS A 348 -16.99 -11.47 9.45
CA LYS A 348 -16.17 -12.61 9.93
C LYS A 348 -14.76 -12.56 9.33
N ASN A 349 -14.65 -12.29 8.03
CA ASN A 349 -13.38 -12.17 7.34
C ASN A 349 -12.53 -11.00 7.87
N LEU A 350 -13.18 -9.87 8.16
CA LEU A 350 -12.53 -8.71 8.79
C LEU A 350 -11.99 -9.06 10.18
N MET A 351 -12.76 -9.80 10.98
CA MET A 351 -12.32 -10.29 12.30
C MET A 351 -11.14 -11.25 12.19
N TYR A 352 -11.12 -12.13 11.20
CA TYR A 352 -9.99 -13.01 10.94
C TYR A 352 -8.72 -12.19 10.68
N ILE A 353 -8.78 -11.23 9.74
CA ILE A 353 -7.63 -10.41 9.39
C ILE A 353 -7.11 -9.61 10.58
N THR A 354 -8.01 -8.99 11.34
CA THR A 354 -7.60 -8.10 12.44
C THR A 354 -7.06 -8.85 13.68
N LYS A 355 -7.47 -10.08 13.90
CA LYS A 355 -7.15 -10.83 15.13
C LYS A 355 -6.19 -12.01 14.91
N ILE A 356 -6.28 -12.67 13.75
CA ILE A 356 -5.65 -13.97 13.53
C ILE A 356 -4.49 -13.85 12.54
N LYS A 357 -4.66 -13.12 11.45
CA LYS A 357 -3.67 -13.05 10.36
C LYS A 357 -2.27 -12.69 10.87
N ASP A 358 -2.17 -11.70 11.76
CA ASP A 358 -0.87 -11.28 12.30
C ASP A 358 -0.19 -12.39 13.14
N LEU A 359 -0.95 -13.31 13.76
CA LEU A 359 -0.39 -14.46 14.47
C LEU A 359 0.18 -15.53 13.52
N LEU A 360 -0.42 -15.69 12.34
CA LEU A 360 -0.01 -16.67 11.34
C LEU A 360 1.11 -16.17 10.44
N ASP A 361 0.97 -14.94 9.89
CA ASP A 361 1.77 -14.42 8.78
C ASP A 361 2.90 -13.48 9.22
N SER A 362 2.80 -12.88 10.41
CA SER A 362 3.73 -11.84 10.80
C SER A 362 5.14 -12.37 11.04
N GLN A 363 6.11 -11.51 10.76
CA GLN A 363 7.54 -11.79 10.94
C GLN A 363 8.18 -10.76 11.86
N ILE A 364 9.28 -11.16 12.50
CA ILE A 364 10.07 -10.28 13.36
C ILE A 364 10.70 -9.19 12.50
N TYR A 365 10.42 -7.92 12.82
CA TYR A 365 11.06 -6.81 12.14
C TYR A 365 12.55 -6.77 12.51
N PRO A 366 13.47 -6.73 11.52
CA PRO A 366 14.90 -6.72 11.81
C PRO A 366 15.30 -5.52 12.67
N THR A 367 16.22 -5.72 13.59
CA THR A 367 16.80 -4.61 14.35
C THR A 367 17.42 -3.60 13.39
N PRO A 368 17.05 -2.31 13.47
CA PRO A 368 17.58 -1.29 12.57
C PRO A 368 19.11 -1.25 12.63
N ASN A 369 19.76 -1.32 11.47
CA ASN A 369 21.21 -1.24 11.35
C ASN A 369 21.58 -0.68 9.97
N ILE A 370 22.29 0.44 9.95
CA ILE A 370 22.65 1.16 8.71
C ILE A 370 23.51 0.29 7.77
N ILE A 371 24.27 -0.67 8.29
CA ILE A 371 25.14 -1.52 7.47
C ILE A 371 24.44 -2.84 7.12
N LYS A 372 23.95 -3.57 8.13
CA LYS A 372 23.43 -4.94 7.97
C LYS A 372 21.98 -4.99 7.46
N SER A 373 21.15 -4.02 7.83
CA SER A 373 19.72 -3.95 7.48
C SER A 373 19.34 -2.59 6.87
N PHE A 374 20.18 -2.05 5.99
CA PHE A 374 20.01 -0.72 5.39
C PHE A 374 18.61 -0.51 4.77
N ARG A 375 18.12 -1.49 4.00
CA ARG A 375 16.80 -1.41 3.35
C ARG A 375 15.66 -1.24 4.36
N PHE A 376 15.74 -1.86 5.52
CA PHE A 376 14.77 -1.71 6.60
C PHE A 376 14.99 -0.44 7.42
N THR A 377 16.24 -0.01 7.58
CA THR A 377 16.60 1.13 8.43
C THR A 377 16.33 2.46 7.74
N LEU A 378 16.58 2.58 6.44
CA LEU A 378 16.42 3.83 5.69
C LEU A 378 14.98 4.38 5.74
N PRO A 379 13.92 3.61 5.46
CA PRO A 379 12.56 4.11 5.57
C PRO A 379 12.17 4.52 6.99
N LEU A 380 12.73 3.89 8.02
CA LEU A 380 12.53 4.31 9.43
C LEU A 380 13.09 5.70 9.69
N LEU A 381 14.33 5.95 9.26
CA LEU A 381 14.98 7.25 9.42
C LEU A 381 14.25 8.35 8.64
N ILE A 382 13.80 8.04 7.42
CA ILE A 382 13.01 8.98 6.62
C ILE A 382 11.65 9.23 7.29
N SER A 383 10.98 8.22 7.83
CA SER A 383 9.73 8.39 8.58
C SER A 383 9.92 9.29 9.80
N SER A 384 11.01 9.10 10.55
CA SER A 384 11.39 9.97 11.67
C SER A 384 11.60 11.43 11.22
N PHE A 385 12.30 11.62 10.10
CA PHE A 385 12.49 12.95 9.50
C PHE A 385 11.15 13.57 9.07
N ASN A 386 10.29 12.78 8.41
CA ASN A 386 8.99 13.26 7.93
C ASN A 386 8.09 13.77 9.08
N ILE A 387 8.01 13.01 10.18
CA ILE A 387 7.25 13.44 11.37
C ILE A 387 7.86 14.68 11.99
N LEU A 388 9.18 14.68 12.16
CA LEU A 388 9.89 15.80 12.76
C LEU A 388 9.62 17.10 11.99
N ILE A 389 9.75 17.07 10.67
CA ILE A 389 9.49 18.25 9.84
C ILE A 389 8.02 18.67 9.91
N TYR A 390 7.08 17.71 9.84
CA TYR A 390 5.66 18.04 10.00
C TYR A 390 5.38 18.74 11.33
N LEU A 391 5.89 18.25 12.45
CA LEU A 391 5.67 18.83 13.77
C LEU A 391 6.31 20.20 13.91
N ILE A 392 7.50 20.41 13.34
CA ILE A 392 8.14 21.73 13.32
C ILE A 392 7.28 22.73 12.53
N PHE A 393 6.85 22.37 11.32
CA PHE A 393 6.01 23.24 10.51
C PHE A 393 4.64 23.49 11.17
N PHE A 394 4.05 22.46 11.79
CA PHE A 394 2.81 22.62 12.55
C PHE A 394 2.96 23.63 13.68
N ALA A 395 4.00 23.52 14.48
CA ALA A 395 4.22 24.40 15.63
C ALA A 395 4.52 25.86 15.25
N PHE A 396 5.29 26.10 14.19
CA PHE A 396 5.82 27.42 13.87
C PHE A 396 5.14 28.10 12.68
N VAL A 397 4.52 27.34 11.76
CA VAL A 397 3.93 27.86 10.53
C VAL A 397 2.41 27.66 10.52
N TYR A 398 1.93 26.43 10.63
CA TYR A 398 0.52 26.11 10.41
C TYR A 398 -0.38 26.59 11.53
N LYS A 399 0.04 26.49 12.77
CA LYS A 399 -0.71 26.92 13.97
C LYS A 399 -1.06 28.41 13.91
N ASN A 400 -0.24 29.23 13.27
CA ASN A 400 -0.46 30.67 13.15
C ASN A 400 -1.47 31.08 12.06
N GLY A 401 -2.19 30.11 11.50
CA GLY A 401 -3.23 30.33 10.48
C GLY A 401 -2.72 30.68 9.09
N LYS A 402 -1.40 30.70 8.91
CA LYS A 402 -0.74 30.82 7.61
C LYS A 402 -0.57 29.44 7.01
N LEU A 403 -0.73 29.31 5.70
CA LEU A 403 -0.58 28.03 4.99
C LEU A 403 -1.53 26.90 5.51
N LYS A 404 -2.82 27.21 5.62
CA LYS A 404 -3.81 26.27 6.17
C LYS A 404 -3.93 24.98 5.36
N ASN A 405 -4.13 25.09 4.05
CA ASN A 405 -4.27 23.93 3.17
C ASN A 405 -2.98 23.11 3.09
N GLU A 406 -1.83 23.78 3.05
CA GLU A 406 -0.51 23.16 3.10
C GLU A 406 -0.35 22.29 4.35
N GLY A 407 -0.82 22.78 5.51
CA GLY A 407 -0.76 22.02 6.76
C GLY A 407 -1.64 20.77 6.75
N ILE A 408 -2.84 20.84 6.14
CA ILE A 408 -3.73 19.68 6.01
C ILE A 408 -3.10 18.67 5.05
N ILE A 409 -2.65 19.10 3.88
CA ILE A 409 -2.01 18.23 2.88
C ILE A 409 -0.80 17.54 3.48
N HIS A 410 0.09 18.28 4.13
CA HIS A 410 1.28 17.74 4.76
C HIS A 410 0.93 16.73 5.85
N GLY A 411 -0.05 17.04 6.72
CA GLY A 411 -0.52 16.14 7.78
C GLY A 411 -1.12 14.85 7.23
N ILE A 412 -1.99 14.93 6.24
CA ILE A 412 -2.61 13.76 5.59
C ILE A 412 -1.57 12.91 4.87
N MET A 413 -0.63 13.52 4.14
CA MET A 413 0.45 12.79 3.47
C MET A 413 1.37 12.08 4.46
N THR A 414 1.74 12.77 5.56
CA THR A 414 2.56 12.17 6.63
C THR A 414 1.81 11.01 7.30
N ALA A 415 0.52 11.18 7.62
CA ALA A 415 -0.31 10.12 8.18
C ALA A 415 -0.43 8.92 7.22
N SER A 416 -0.62 9.18 5.92
CA SER A 416 -0.67 8.12 4.90
C SER A 416 0.63 7.32 4.88
N SER A 417 1.79 7.98 4.98
CA SER A 417 3.08 7.28 5.02
C SER A 417 3.23 6.35 6.23
N LEU A 418 2.69 6.74 7.38
CA LEU A 418 2.72 5.94 8.60
C LEU A 418 1.76 4.75 8.52
N LEU A 419 0.54 4.97 8.00
CA LEU A 419 -0.47 3.92 7.85
C LEU A 419 -0.01 2.83 6.87
N PHE A 420 0.52 3.21 5.71
CA PHE A 420 1.04 2.24 4.75
C PHE A 420 2.23 1.45 5.29
N TYR A 421 3.11 2.11 6.05
CA TYR A 421 4.28 1.44 6.62
C TYR A 421 3.90 0.33 7.61
N ARG A 422 2.68 0.37 8.19
CA ARG A 422 2.15 -0.69 9.07
C ARG A 422 2.20 -2.09 8.42
N SER A 423 2.02 -2.17 7.10
CA SER A 423 2.09 -3.45 6.37
C SER A 423 3.49 -4.10 6.47
N ALA A 424 4.56 -3.30 6.41
CA ALA A 424 5.94 -3.79 6.61
C ALA A 424 6.22 -4.24 8.05
N LEU A 425 5.48 -3.71 9.03
CA LEU A 425 5.62 -4.11 10.43
C LEU A 425 4.89 -5.41 10.74
N GLY A 426 3.83 -5.70 9.99
CA GLY A 426 3.11 -6.97 10.07
C GLY A 426 3.94 -8.10 9.46
N ARG A 427 4.30 -7.97 8.18
CA ARG A 427 5.13 -8.95 7.49
C ARG A 427 6.43 -8.30 7.03
N SER A 428 7.50 -8.56 7.78
CA SER A 428 8.79 -7.87 7.66
C SER A 428 9.71 -8.58 6.66
N ASP A 429 9.22 -8.85 5.45
CA ASP A 429 10.04 -9.25 4.31
C ASP A 429 10.29 -8.06 3.35
N LEU A 430 11.21 -8.25 2.40
CA LEU A 430 11.59 -7.16 1.48
C LEU A 430 10.43 -6.70 0.60
N THR A 431 9.59 -7.61 0.13
CA THR A 431 8.46 -7.27 -0.75
C THR A 431 7.44 -6.38 -0.03
N HIS A 432 7.07 -6.74 1.21
CA HIS A 432 6.14 -5.94 2.01
C HIS A 432 6.75 -4.60 2.40
N LEU A 433 8.06 -4.56 2.68
CA LEU A 433 8.77 -3.31 2.91
C LEU A 433 8.73 -2.39 1.68
N GLU A 434 8.99 -2.97 0.50
CA GLU A 434 9.11 -2.22 -0.75
C GLU A 434 7.83 -1.43 -1.06
N TYR A 435 6.68 -2.05 -1.08
CA TYR A 435 5.45 -1.34 -1.39
C TYR A 435 4.88 -0.50 -0.23
N SER A 436 5.23 -0.82 1.02
CA SER A 436 4.79 -0.03 2.18
C SER A 436 5.54 1.28 2.35
N SER A 437 6.76 1.39 1.80
CA SER A 437 7.62 2.57 1.99
C SER A 437 7.44 3.65 0.92
N SER A 438 6.70 3.40 -0.15
CA SER A 438 6.57 4.35 -1.27
C SER A 438 6.04 5.73 -0.83
N PHE A 439 5.05 5.78 0.06
CA PHE A 439 4.59 7.05 0.64
C PHE A 439 5.65 7.77 1.48
N VAL A 440 6.53 7.03 2.15
CA VAL A 440 7.60 7.61 2.97
C VAL A 440 8.53 8.46 2.09
N PHE A 441 8.87 7.98 0.89
CA PHE A 441 9.71 8.72 -0.07
C PHE A 441 8.95 9.89 -0.72
N ILE A 442 7.67 9.74 -1.02
CA ILE A 442 6.84 10.84 -1.55
C ILE A 442 6.80 11.99 -0.54
N VAL A 443 6.58 11.69 0.75
CA VAL A 443 6.55 12.71 1.82
C VAL A 443 7.93 13.33 2.05
N LEU A 444 9.01 12.58 1.88
CA LEU A 444 10.37 13.13 1.87
C LEU A 444 10.51 14.23 0.80
N GLY A 445 10.00 13.98 -0.40
CA GLY A 445 10.00 14.97 -1.48
C GLY A 445 9.24 16.25 -1.11
N LEU A 446 8.05 16.12 -0.50
CA LEU A 446 7.28 17.24 0.01
C LEU A 446 8.05 18.03 1.08
N ASN A 447 8.70 17.35 2.01
CA ASN A 447 9.49 17.98 3.08
C ASN A 447 10.72 18.73 2.56
N ILE A 448 11.40 18.15 1.58
CA ILE A 448 12.54 18.84 0.93
C ILE A 448 12.06 20.11 0.22
N ALA A 449 10.91 20.03 -0.48
CA ALA A 449 10.32 21.21 -1.11
C ALA A 449 9.93 22.29 -0.09
N LEU A 450 9.38 21.90 1.07
CA LEU A 450 9.09 22.84 2.17
C LEU A 450 10.36 23.51 2.70
N ILE A 451 11.42 22.76 2.92
CA ILE A 451 12.70 23.31 3.41
C ILE A 451 13.28 24.28 2.38
N ILE A 452 13.29 23.90 1.10
CA ILE A 452 13.83 24.75 0.03
C ILE A 452 12.99 26.03 -0.15
N SER A 453 11.65 25.92 -0.07
CA SER A 453 10.77 27.07 -0.34
C SER A 453 10.66 28.03 0.83
N TYR A 454 10.62 27.53 2.06
CA TYR A 454 10.33 28.37 3.22
C TYR A 454 11.53 28.68 4.09
N ILE A 455 12.53 27.82 4.16
CA ILE A 455 13.66 28.01 5.07
C ILE A 455 14.88 28.56 4.33
N PHE A 456 15.25 27.93 3.22
CA PHE A 456 16.48 28.26 2.52
C PHE A 456 16.54 29.70 1.95
N PRO A 457 15.52 30.20 1.21
CA PRO A 457 15.60 31.51 0.57
C PRO A 457 15.69 32.68 1.55
N ALA A 458 15.04 32.56 2.71
CA ALA A 458 15.00 33.64 3.71
C ALA A 458 16.35 33.89 4.37
N HIS A 459 17.24 32.88 4.40
CA HIS A 459 18.44 32.88 5.24
C HIS A 459 19.76 32.85 4.47
N VAL A 460 19.73 32.41 3.19
CA VAL A 460 20.97 32.11 2.46
C VAL A 460 21.28 33.11 1.32
N LEU A 461 20.27 33.71 0.68
CA LEU A 461 20.47 34.42 -0.57
C LEU A 461 20.08 35.89 -0.54
N PRO A 462 20.82 36.74 -1.31
CA PRO A 462 20.40 38.10 -1.70
C PRO A 462 19.13 38.01 -2.58
N ASP A 463 18.30 39.07 -2.56
CA ASP A 463 16.99 39.05 -3.23
C ASP A 463 17.06 38.77 -4.75
N LYS A 464 18.03 39.32 -5.47
CA LYS A 464 18.25 39.05 -6.90
C LYS A 464 18.64 37.61 -7.22
N SER A 465 19.25 36.89 -6.29
CA SER A 465 19.66 35.49 -6.46
C SER A 465 18.56 34.50 -6.11
N LYS A 466 17.53 34.94 -5.36
CA LYS A 466 16.41 34.08 -4.96
C LYS A 466 15.59 33.57 -6.14
N GLU A 467 15.20 34.48 -7.04
CA GLU A 467 14.41 34.16 -8.24
C GLU A 467 15.15 33.18 -9.15
N LYS A 468 16.45 33.42 -9.38
CA LYS A 468 17.27 32.50 -10.18
C LYS A 468 17.37 31.11 -9.55
N LEU A 469 17.59 31.02 -8.23
CA LEU A 469 17.64 29.74 -7.54
C LEU A 469 16.30 29.03 -7.56
N GLN A 470 15.20 29.75 -7.29
CA GLN A 470 13.87 29.20 -7.31
C GLN A 470 13.52 28.57 -8.66
N LYS A 471 13.85 29.22 -9.74
CA LYS A 471 13.69 28.69 -11.10
C LYS A 471 14.51 27.43 -11.32
N HIS A 472 15.79 27.42 -10.94
CA HIS A 472 16.66 26.25 -11.09
C HIS A 472 16.21 25.09 -10.17
N ALA A 473 15.69 25.39 -8.97
CA ALA A 473 15.18 24.40 -8.04
C ALA A 473 13.97 23.61 -8.57
N ILE A 474 13.17 24.19 -9.47
CA ILE A 474 12.08 23.47 -10.17
C ILE A 474 12.60 22.75 -11.41
N LEU A 475 13.42 23.45 -12.21
CA LEU A 475 13.89 22.90 -13.49
C LEU A 475 14.76 21.65 -13.31
N PHE A 476 15.60 21.61 -12.29
CA PHE A 476 16.49 20.49 -12.05
C PHE A 476 15.74 19.18 -11.77
N PRO A 477 14.84 19.07 -10.75
CA PRO A 477 14.08 17.85 -10.53
C PRO A 477 13.11 17.55 -11.69
N ALA A 478 12.54 18.56 -12.37
CA ALA A 478 11.72 18.34 -13.56
C ALA A 478 12.52 17.69 -14.69
N PHE A 479 13.74 18.16 -14.94
CA PHE A 479 14.65 17.55 -15.91
C PHE A 479 14.99 16.10 -15.55
N LEU A 480 15.32 15.83 -14.29
CA LEU A 480 15.58 14.47 -13.82
C LEU A 480 14.34 13.57 -13.96
N ASN A 481 13.16 14.09 -13.63
CA ASN A 481 11.90 13.36 -13.81
C ASN A 481 11.69 12.98 -15.29
N CYS A 482 11.89 13.92 -16.21
CA CYS A 482 11.80 13.64 -17.64
C CYS A 482 12.83 12.59 -18.09
N ILE A 483 14.07 12.66 -17.60
CA ILE A 483 15.09 11.65 -17.89
C ILE A 483 14.66 10.27 -17.37
N PHE A 484 14.22 10.16 -16.12
CA PHE A 484 13.77 8.87 -15.57
C PHE A 484 12.60 8.30 -16.36
N LEU A 485 11.60 9.11 -16.68
CA LEU A 485 10.45 8.70 -17.48
C LEU A 485 10.87 8.28 -18.90
N LEU A 486 11.77 9.02 -19.51
CA LEU A 486 12.33 8.69 -20.83
C LEU A 486 13.11 7.36 -20.79
N ILE A 487 13.95 7.14 -19.78
CA ILE A 487 14.68 5.88 -19.61
C ILE A 487 13.71 4.73 -19.42
N MET A 488 12.66 4.89 -18.61
CA MET A 488 11.62 3.89 -18.42
C MET A 488 10.92 3.54 -19.74
N PHE A 489 10.58 4.56 -20.53
CA PHE A 489 9.96 4.39 -21.83
C PHE A 489 10.89 3.66 -22.81
N LEU A 490 12.12 4.18 -23.01
CA LEU A 490 13.09 3.62 -23.97
C LEU A 490 13.51 2.19 -23.63
N ARG A 491 13.60 1.84 -22.34
CA ARG A 491 13.90 0.48 -21.90
C ARG A 491 12.85 -0.54 -22.36
N ASN A 492 11.60 -0.10 -22.48
CA ASN A 492 10.47 -0.95 -22.88
C ASN A 492 10.01 -0.66 -24.32
N PHE A 493 10.71 0.24 -25.04
CA PHE A 493 10.26 0.70 -26.34
C PHE A 493 10.43 -0.37 -27.42
N ASN A 494 9.28 -0.85 -27.91
CA ASN A 494 9.20 -1.71 -29.08
C ASN A 494 7.99 -1.28 -29.93
N PRO A 495 8.20 -0.47 -30.99
CA PRO A 495 7.11 0.06 -31.79
C PRO A 495 6.30 -1.05 -32.50
N GLY A 496 6.93 -2.18 -32.87
CA GLY A 496 6.23 -3.32 -33.43
C GLY A 496 5.17 -3.88 -32.49
N ASN A 497 5.42 -3.83 -31.19
CA ASN A 497 4.47 -4.28 -30.18
C ASN A 497 3.24 -3.39 -30.06
N ILE A 498 3.32 -2.11 -30.38
CA ILE A 498 2.15 -1.22 -30.37
C ILE A 498 1.19 -1.59 -31.48
N PHE A 499 1.70 -1.78 -32.70
CA PHE A 499 0.87 -2.11 -33.87
C PHE A 499 0.28 -3.53 -33.78
N SER A 500 0.98 -4.46 -33.14
CA SER A 500 0.52 -5.84 -32.96
C SER A 500 -0.18 -6.08 -31.61
N PHE A 501 -0.45 -5.03 -30.82
CA PHE A 501 -0.99 -5.17 -29.46
C PHE A 501 -2.28 -6.01 -29.43
N GLY A 502 -3.24 -5.70 -30.29
CA GLY A 502 -4.54 -6.38 -30.30
C GLY A 502 -4.42 -7.89 -30.61
N SER A 503 -3.61 -8.26 -31.60
CA SER A 503 -3.40 -9.67 -31.95
C SER A 503 -2.66 -10.42 -30.83
N ARG A 504 -1.59 -9.85 -30.28
CA ARG A 504 -0.83 -10.45 -29.17
C ARG A 504 -1.67 -10.59 -27.90
N LEU A 505 -2.49 -9.57 -27.60
CA LEU A 505 -3.42 -9.62 -26.48
C LEU A 505 -4.42 -10.75 -26.65
N ASN A 506 -5.05 -10.85 -27.83
CA ASN A 506 -6.02 -11.88 -28.13
C ASN A 506 -5.41 -13.29 -28.07
N GLU A 507 -4.23 -13.49 -28.65
CA GLU A 507 -3.48 -14.74 -28.56
C GLU A 507 -3.19 -15.11 -27.10
N TYR A 508 -2.67 -14.18 -26.30
CA TYR A 508 -2.29 -14.41 -24.92
C TYR A 508 -3.48 -14.76 -24.00
N VAL A 509 -4.61 -14.09 -24.17
CA VAL A 509 -5.79 -14.33 -23.31
C VAL A 509 -6.49 -15.64 -23.62
N HIS A 510 -6.41 -16.12 -24.89
CA HIS A 510 -7.02 -17.37 -25.34
C HIS A 510 -6.05 -18.55 -25.33
N GLN A 511 -4.80 -18.32 -24.92
CA GLN A 511 -3.82 -19.39 -24.80
C GLN A 511 -4.27 -20.42 -23.76
N GLU A 512 -4.09 -21.69 -24.07
CA GLU A 512 -4.34 -22.78 -23.12
C GLU A 512 -3.48 -22.62 -21.86
N ASP A 513 -4.04 -22.87 -20.70
CA ASP A 513 -3.34 -22.71 -19.41
C ASP A 513 -2.08 -23.57 -19.30
N TYR A 514 -2.05 -24.72 -19.97
CA TYR A 514 -0.87 -25.58 -20.00
C TYR A 514 0.38 -24.91 -20.57
N ALA A 515 0.25 -23.89 -21.40
CA ALA A 515 1.37 -23.13 -21.92
C ALA A 515 2.10 -22.29 -20.86
N PHE A 516 1.44 -22.01 -19.75
CA PHE A 516 2.03 -21.28 -18.59
C PHE A 516 2.78 -22.19 -17.63
N TYR A 517 2.67 -23.51 -17.78
CA TYR A 517 3.29 -24.50 -16.92
C TYR A 517 4.58 -25.04 -17.56
N ASN A 518 5.53 -25.44 -16.72
CA ASN A 518 6.59 -26.29 -17.24
C ASN A 518 6.03 -27.70 -17.59
N LYS A 519 6.72 -28.45 -18.44
CA LYS A 519 6.24 -29.73 -18.96
C LYS A 519 5.85 -30.71 -17.86
N ASN A 520 6.72 -30.89 -16.86
CA ASN A 520 6.47 -31.83 -15.76
C ASN A 520 5.23 -31.45 -14.93
N TYR A 521 5.04 -30.13 -14.67
CA TYR A 521 3.85 -29.63 -13.99
C TYR A 521 2.58 -29.83 -14.84
N ALA A 522 2.65 -29.54 -16.14
CA ALA A 522 1.53 -29.72 -17.07
C ALA A 522 1.08 -31.20 -17.15
N ASP A 523 2.03 -32.13 -17.23
CA ASP A 523 1.73 -33.57 -17.26
C ASP A 523 1.11 -34.03 -15.93
N GLY A 524 1.59 -33.48 -14.80
CA GLY A 524 1.00 -33.71 -13.49
C GLY A 524 -0.44 -33.22 -13.39
N VAL A 525 -0.73 -32.00 -13.90
CA VAL A 525 -2.11 -31.47 -13.92
C VAL A 525 -3.05 -32.36 -14.74
N LYS A 526 -2.60 -32.89 -15.88
CA LYS A 526 -3.38 -33.87 -16.67
C LYS A 526 -3.68 -35.12 -15.86
N ARG A 527 -2.69 -35.65 -15.13
CA ARG A 527 -2.89 -36.81 -14.26
C ARG A 527 -3.84 -36.53 -13.11
N LEU A 528 -3.71 -35.38 -12.45
CA LEU A 528 -4.65 -34.96 -11.41
C LEU A 528 -6.09 -34.86 -11.93
N ASN A 529 -6.31 -34.30 -13.13
CA ASN A 529 -7.63 -34.23 -13.74
C ASN A 529 -8.25 -35.63 -13.96
N GLN A 530 -7.44 -36.66 -14.22
CA GLN A 530 -7.92 -38.04 -14.30
C GLN A 530 -8.33 -38.58 -12.91
N ILE A 531 -7.48 -38.36 -11.88
CA ILE A 531 -7.73 -38.83 -10.52
C ILE A 531 -8.98 -38.17 -9.95
N PHE A 532 -9.11 -36.86 -10.12
CA PHE A 532 -10.22 -36.07 -9.58
C PHE A 532 -11.43 -35.99 -10.53
N ALA A 533 -11.51 -36.81 -11.60
CA ALA A 533 -12.56 -36.69 -12.62
C ALA A 533 -13.98 -36.69 -12.00
N ASP A 534 -14.24 -37.62 -11.09
CA ASP A 534 -15.56 -37.81 -10.48
C ASP A 534 -15.79 -36.95 -9.22
N GLU A 535 -14.76 -36.25 -8.71
CA GLU A 535 -14.90 -35.36 -7.57
C GLU A 535 -15.69 -34.09 -7.94
N LYS A 536 -16.60 -33.65 -7.08
CA LYS A 536 -17.40 -32.43 -7.28
C LYS A 536 -16.64 -31.15 -6.91
N CYS A 537 -15.67 -31.26 -6.03
CA CYS A 537 -14.85 -30.17 -5.52
C CYS A 537 -13.45 -30.69 -5.14
N VAL A 538 -12.51 -29.79 -4.93
CA VAL A 538 -11.13 -30.11 -4.52
C VAL A 538 -10.94 -29.81 -3.04
N PHE A 539 -10.51 -30.82 -2.30
CA PHE A 539 -10.04 -30.67 -0.93
C PHE A 539 -8.51 -30.73 -0.92
N SER A 540 -7.86 -29.64 -0.50
CA SER A 540 -6.40 -29.53 -0.53
C SER A 540 -5.84 -29.13 0.83
N LEU A 541 -4.85 -29.88 1.30
CA LEU A 541 -3.99 -29.53 2.43
C LEU A 541 -2.73 -28.80 1.98
N ALA A 542 -2.50 -28.69 0.66
CA ALA A 542 -1.38 -27.94 0.10
C ALA A 542 -1.61 -26.44 0.26
N SER A 543 -0.50 -25.69 0.38
CA SER A 543 -0.53 -24.23 0.48
C SER A 543 -0.37 -23.53 -0.89
N ASP A 544 -0.57 -24.25 -2.00
CA ASP A 544 -0.38 -23.73 -3.36
C ASP A 544 -1.55 -22.89 -3.91
N ALA A 545 -2.68 -22.90 -3.24
CA ALA A 545 -3.88 -22.12 -3.55
C ALA A 545 -4.53 -22.35 -4.94
N ILE A 546 -3.81 -22.87 -5.93
CA ILE A 546 -4.23 -22.90 -7.34
C ILE A 546 -5.00 -24.18 -7.71
N SER A 547 -4.88 -25.24 -6.93
CA SER A 547 -5.38 -26.57 -7.28
C SER A 547 -6.85 -26.58 -7.71
N PRO A 548 -7.80 -25.86 -7.08
CA PRO A 548 -9.18 -25.83 -7.53
C PRO A 548 -9.36 -25.22 -8.92
N PHE A 549 -8.71 -24.09 -9.20
CA PHE A 549 -8.75 -23.48 -10.54
C PHE A 549 -8.15 -24.41 -11.60
N MET A 550 -7.00 -24.98 -11.31
CA MET A 550 -6.25 -25.83 -12.22
C MET A 550 -7.02 -27.10 -12.60
N LEU A 551 -7.74 -27.69 -11.64
CA LEU A 551 -8.58 -28.86 -11.82
C LEU A 551 -9.99 -28.52 -12.34
N ARG A 552 -10.28 -27.24 -12.59
CA ARG A 552 -11.62 -26.79 -13.02
C ARG A 552 -12.74 -27.28 -12.09
N LYS A 553 -12.47 -27.32 -10.81
CA LYS A 553 -13.42 -27.68 -9.77
C LYS A 553 -13.33 -26.67 -8.61
N PRO A 554 -14.46 -26.27 -8.02
CA PRO A 554 -14.41 -25.34 -6.87
C PRO A 554 -13.72 -25.99 -5.67
N SER A 555 -13.26 -25.19 -4.72
CA SER A 555 -12.80 -25.68 -3.42
C SER A 555 -13.95 -26.37 -2.69
N CYS A 556 -13.69 -27.40 -1.91
CA CYS A 556 -14.77 -28.08 -1.15
C CYS A 556 -15.32 -27.16 -0.04
N ASN A 557 -14.48 -26.38 0.61
CA ASN A 557 -14.87 -25.43 1.66
C ASN A 557 -14.33 -24.01 1.42
N GLU A 558 -14.44 -23.14 2.41
CA GLU A 558 -13.97 -21.74 2.32
C GLU A 558 -12.45 -21.61 2.45
N PHE A 559 -11.77 -22.66 2.95
CA PHE A 559 -10.31 -22.66 3.18
C PHE A 559 -9.57 -23.23 1.98
N TYR A 560 -9.56 -22.50 0.88
CA TYR A 560 -8.82 -22.91 -0.32
C TYR A 560 -7.29 -22.92 -0.14
N ILE A 561 -6.81 -22.37 0.97
CA ILE A 561 -5.44 -22.52 1.48
C ILE A 561 -5.56 -23.04 2.91
N SER A 562 -5.11 -24.26 3.14
CA SER A 562 -5.29 -24.97 4.40
C SER A 562 -4.72 -24.25 5.62
N TYR A 563 -3.61 -23.51 5.47
CA TYR A 563 -2.99 -22.86 6.62
C TYR A 563 -3.89 -21.78 7.26
N PHE A 564 -4.88 -21.24 6.54
CA PHE A 564 -5.87 -20.34 7.13
C PHE A 564 -6.81 -21.03 8.10
N ALA A 565 -6.95 -22.37 7.97
CA ALA A 565 -7.71 -23.17 8.90
C ALA A 565 -6.89 -23.63 10.12
N SER A 566 -5.59 -23.31 10.19
CA SER A 566 -4.68 -23.82 11.22
C SER A 566 -4.84 -23.18 12.61
N VAL A 567 -5.93 -22.48 12.88
CA VAL A 567 -6.22 -21.80 14.14
C VAL A 567 -7.60 -22.17 14.67
N ASP A 568 -7.77 -22.13 15.99
CA ASP A 568 -9.08 -22.35 16.61
C ASP A 568 -10.01 -21.13 16.36
N PRO A 569 -11.29 -21.32 16.05
CA PRO A 569 -12.03 -22.60 15.89
C PRO A 569 -12.04 -23.15 14.45
N TYR A 570 -11.26 -22.60 13.53
CA TYR A 570 -11.30 -22.98 12.11
C TYR A 570 -10.74 -24.38 11.85
N ARG A 571 -9.84 -24.87 12.70
CA ARG A 571 -9.29 -26.21 12.64
C ARG A 571 -10.38 -27.28 12.83
N GLU A 572 -11.23 -27.10 13.84
CA GLU A 572 -12.37 -27.97 14.08
C GLU A 572 -13.37 -27.94 12.92
N LYS A 573 -13.65 -26.73 12.39
CA LYS A 573 -14.51 -26.58 11.23
C LYS A 573 -13.94 -27.28 9.99
N PHE A 574 -12.64 -27.20 9.77
CA PHE A 574 -11.97 -27.85 8.65
C PHE A 574 -12.11 -29.39 8.72
N ILE A 575 -11.92 -29.97 9.90
CA ILE A 575 -12.13 -31.42 10.14
C ILE A 575 -13.59 -31.79 9.90
N LYS A 576 -14.52 -30.98 10.40
CA LYS A 576 -15.97 -31.21 10.21
C LYS A 576 -16.34 -31.16 8.72
N ASP A 577 -15.87 -30.13 7.99
CA ASP A 577 -16.11 -30.00 6.56
C ASP A 577 -15.55 -31.22 5.80
N LEU A 578 -14.34 -31.69 6.16
CA LEU A 578 -13.73 -32.87 5.54
C LEU A 578 -14.54 -34.15 5.82
N ALA A 579 -15.06 -34.29 7.04
CA ALA A 579 -15.91 -35.43 7.43
C ALA A 579 -17.26 -35.42 6.71
N GLU A 580 -17.92 -34.26 6.59
CA GLU A 580 -19.24 -34.12 5.96
C GLU A 580 -19.16 -34.29 4.43
N ILE A 581 -18.15 -33.68 3.78
CA ILE A 581 -17.96 -33.78 2.33
C ILE A 581 -17.45 -35.14 1.93
N ASN A 582 -16.57 -35.71 2.75
CA ASN A 582 -16.05 -37.07 2.64
C ASN A 582 -15.55 -37.41 1.21
N PRO A 583 -14.65 -36.59 0.61
CA PRO A 583 -14.16 -36.80 -0.75
C PRO A 583 -13.42 -38.13 -0.88
N GLU A 584 -13.40 -38.73 -2.06
CA GLU A 584 -12.64 -39.95 -2.32
C GLU A 584 -11.14 -39.69 -2.34
N TYR A 585 -10.76 -38.53 -2.97
CA TYR A 585 -9.38 -38.12 -3.08
C TYR A 585 -9.15 -36.72 -2.47
N ILE A 586 -8.00 -36.55 -1.84
CA ILE A 586 -7.53 -35.25 -1.33
C ILE A 586 -6.10 -35.00 -1.82
N ILE A 587 -5.77 -33.72 -2.05
CA ILE A 587 -4.39 -33.29 -2.23
C ILE A 587 -3.78 -33.10 -0.85
N TYR A 588 -2.86 -34.01 -0.47
CA TYR A 588 -2.19 -33.96 0.83
C TYR A 588 -1.07 -32.95 0.85
N SER A 589 -0.27 -32.91 -0.20
CA SER A 589 0.85 -31.97 -0.33
C SER A 589 1.07 -31.48 -1.75
N SER A 590 1.83 -30.39 -1.88
CA SER A 590 2.36 -29.90 -3.15
C SER A 590 3.75 -29.35 -2.93
N LYS A 591 4.71 -29.73 -3.79
CA LYS A 591 6.07 -29.20 -3.77
C LYS A 591 6.19 -27.83 -4.43
N SER A 592 5.20 -27.41 -5.23
CA SER A 592 5.26 -26.14 -5.99
C SER A 592 5.18 -24.91 -5.10
N TRP A 593 4.42 -24.99 -4.03
CA TRP A 593 4.48 -24.06 -2.88
C TRP A 593 4.30 -24.87 -1.62
N THR A 594 5.26 -24.80 -0.87
CA THR A 594 5.60 -25.55 0.27
C THR A 594 4.44 -25.76 1.24
N GLN A 595 4.23 -26.99 1.62
CA GLN A 595 3.65 -27.33 2.93
C GLN A 595 4.27 -26.45 4.04
N ASN A 596 5.47 -25.93 3.79
CA ASN A 596 6.33 -25.24 4.73
C ASN A 596 6.28 -23.72 4.54
N LEU A 597 5.09 -23.11 4.43
CA LEU A 597 4.99 -21.66 4.44
C LEU A 597 5.74 -21.12 5.67
N ASP A 598 6.70 -20.24 5.43
CA ASP A 598 7.59 -19.70 6.46
C ASP A 598 8.47 -20.75 7.18
N ASN A 599 8.74 -21.90 6.55
CA ASN A 599 9.43 -23.08 7.12
C ASN A 599 8.70 -23.70 8.33
N ILE A 600 7.38 -23.63 8.34
CA ILE A 600 6.53 -24.28 9.36
C ILE A 600 5.63 -25.27 8.65
N THR A 601 5.72 -26.54 9.00
CA THR A 601 4.99 -27.62 8.34
C THR A 601 3.53 -27.67 8.78
N ASN A 602 2.68 -28.37 8.02
CA ASN A 602 1.29 -28.59 8.41
C ASN A 602 1.17 -29.44 9.66
N GLU A 603 2.08 -30.39 9.89
CA GLU A 603 2.19 -31.17 11.11
C GLU A 603 2.40 -30.31 12.36
N GLN A 604 3.14 -29.19 12.19
CA GLN A 604 3.32 -28.22 13.26
C GLN A 604 2.14 -27.28 13.44
N ARG A 605 1.44 -26.95 12.32
CA ARG A 605 0.34 -25.97 12.32
C ARG A 605 -0.98 -26.57 12.77
N MET A 606 -1.29 -27.78 12.33
CA MET A 606 -2.60 -28.41 12.50
C MET A 606 -2.49 -29.93 12.64
N PRO A 607 -1.81 -30.42 13.71
CA PRO A 607 -1.59 -31.85 13.91
C PRO A 607 -2.90 -32.65 13.96
N GLU A 608 -3.95 -32.11 14.58
CA GLU A 608 -5.24 -32.80 14.71
C GLU A 608 -5.92 -33.04 13.34
N VAL A 609 -5.74 -32.13 12.39
CA VAL A 609 -6.24 -32.32 11.01
C VAL A 609 -5.50 -33.46 10.33
N LEU A 610 -4.18 -33.52 10.52
CA LEU A 610 -3.37 -34.58 9.91
C LEU A 610 -3.60 -35.95 10.58
N ASP A 611 -3.84 -35.99 11.90
CA ASP A 611 -4.23 -37.22 12.60
C ASP A 611 -5.53 -37.77 12.01
N TYR A 612 -6.56 -36.92 11.83
CA TYR A 612 -7.80 -37.30 11.17
C TYR A 612 -7.59 -37.80 9.74
N VAL A 613 -6.76 -37.09 8.95
CA VAL A 613 -6.45 -37.50 7.57
C VAL A 613 -5.73 -38.86 7.57
N ASN A 614 -4.74 -39.08 8.41
CA ASN A 614 -4.01 -40.34 8.50
C ASN A 614 -4.88 -41.51 8.97
N GLU A 615 -5.90 -41.24 9.80
CA GLU A 615 -6.89 -42.25 10.19
C GLU A 615 -7.79 -42.66 9.02
N LYS A 616 -8.32 -41.72 8.26
CA LYS A 616 -9.36 -41.94 7.24
C LYS A 616 -8.84 -42.13 5.82
N TYR A 617 -7.64 -41.67 5.51
CA TYR A 617 -7.03 -41.69 4.20
C TYR A 617 -5.69 -42.41 4.20
N ALA A 618 -5.27 -42.88 3.04
CA ALA A 618 -3.97 -43.49 2.81
C ALA A 618 -3.31 -42.91 1.57
N HIS A 619 -1.99 -42.88 1.52
CA HIS A 619 -1.26 -42.48 0.34
C HIS A 619 -1.68 -43.34 -0.85
N TYR A 620 -2.02 -42.68 -1.96
CA TYR A 620 -2.48 -43.30 -3.20
C TYR A 620 -1.44 -43.21 -4.31
N GLU A 621 -0.97 -41.98 -4.64
CA GLU A 621 -0.04 -41.72 -5.72
C GLU A 621 0.74 -40.42 -5.48
N THR A 622 2.01 -40.40 -5.88
CA THR A 622 2.79 -39.18 -6.02
C THR A 622 2.83 -38.76 -7.49
N VAL A 623 2.21 -37.61 -7.81
CA VAL A 623 2.03 -37.14 -9.16
C VAL A 623 3.12 -36.12 -9.52
N SER A 624 3.92 -36.43 -10.56
CA SER A 624 4.95 -35.54 -11.13
C SER A 624 5.92 -34.89 -10.11
N ASP A 625 6.20 -35.57 -9.01
CA ASP A 625 7.00 -35.06 -7.89
C ASP A 625 6.46 -33.77 -7.23
N TYR A 626 5.29 -33.27 -7.63
CA TYR A 626 4.70 -32.05 -7.06
C TYR A 626 3.60 -32.35 -6.04
N TRP A 627 2.77 -33.40 -6.26
CA TRP A 627 1.59 -33.63 -5.43
C TRP A 627 1.59 -35.03 -4.84
N GLU A 628 1.32 -35.13 -3.57
CA GLU A 628 0.96 -36.37 -2.90
C GLU A 628 -0.55 -36.45 -2.78
N ILE A 629 -1.12 -37.50 -3.33
CA ILE A 629 -2.56 -37.73 -3.34
C ILE A 629 -2.88 -38.84 -2.35
N TYR A 630 -3.86 -38.59 -1.53
CA TYR A 630 -4.38 -39.55 -0.57
C TYR A 630 -5.78 -39.94 -0.99
N LYS A 631 -6.07 -41.25 -0.86
CA LYS A 631 -7.37 -41.86 -1.13
C LYS A 631 -8.00 -42.29 0.18
N ARG A 632 -9.33 -42.15 0.29
CA ARG A 632 -10.11 -42.63 1.42
C ARG A 632 -9.95 -44.15 1.55
N LYS A 633 -9.72 -44.64 2.78
CA LYS A 633 -9.63 -46.06 3.15
C LYS A 633 -10.94 -46.80 2.97
#